data_391793e9f040274444824c1d2fc860dd
#
_entry.id   391793e9f040274444824c1d2fc860dd
#
_cell.length_a   1.000
_cell.length_b   1.000
_cell.length_c   1.000
_cell.angle_alpha   90.00
_cell.angle_beta   90.00
_cell.angle_gamma   90.00
#
_symmetry.space_group_name_H-M   'P 1'
#
loop_
_entity.id
_entity.type
_entity.pdbx_description
1 polymer ?
#
loop_
_entity_poly.entity_id
_entity_poly.type
_entity_poly.pdbx_seq_one_letter_code
_entity_poly.pdbx_strand_id
1 'polypeptide(L)'
;AERLAIAKMEAVREAVGDDVELLVEVHGRLAPSEAIRIGNELEQYRPFMYEEPVPPQNLDALQRVAESVNIPIATGERLLTKWDYTDLLQRQIVALIQPDIVQAGGILELKKIAAMAEAHYVGFQPHNPYGPLCTIASLHLDACTPNFMIQEGGLHPWFQDACTGDFPKQKDGYLPIPPGPGLGVGMDEDWLKANPWRDDAAVWRAGDGSIASRQDTNWS
;
A
#
# COMPACT_ATOMS: atom_id res chain seq x y z
N ALA A 1 0.13 23.77 0.99
CA ALA A 1 0.14 22.30 1.06
C ALA A 1 1.06 21.82 2.19
N GLU A 2 2.35 22.18 2.20
CA GLU A 2 3.39 21.74 3.14
C GLU A 2 2.99 21.96 4.63
N ARG A 3 2.66 23.21 5.02
CA ARG A 3 2.22 23.53 6.39
C ARG A 3 0.99 22.73 6.84
N LEU A 4 0.09 22.42 5.90
CA LEU A 4 -1.10 21.63 6.21
C LEU A 4 -0.74 20.15 6.44
N ALA A 5 0.21 19.61 5.71
CA ALA A 5 0.69 18.24 5.90
C ALA A 5 1.31 18.07 7.29
N ILE A 6 2.18 19.00 7.69
CA ILE A 6 2.81 19.01 9.02
C ILE A 6 1.76 19.15 10.13
N ALA A 7 0.84 20.13 10.03
CA ALA A 7 -0.20 20.34 11.02
C ALA A 7 -1.15 19.12 11.17
N LYS A 8 -1.43 18.40 10.05
CA LYS A 8 -2.21 17.16 10.12
C LYS A 8 -1.44 16.06 10.85
N MET A 9 -0.16 15.90 10.57
CA MET A 9 0.66 14.90 11.25
C MET A 9 0.77 15.17 12.73
N GLU A 10 1.01 16.42 13.13
CA GLU A 10 1.01 16.86 14.51
C GLU A 10 -0.31 16.49 15.22
N ALA A 11 -1.44 16.91 14.64
CA ALA A 11 -2.75 16.63 15.21
C ALA A 11 -3.07 15.12 15.33
N VAL A 12 -2.64 14.31 14.34
CA VAL A 12 -2.81 12.86 14.42
C VAL A 12 -1.94 12.26 15.51
N ARG A 13 -0.64 12.63 15.59
CA ARG A 13 0.27 12.15 16.64
C ARG A 13 -0.21 12.53 18.02
N GLU A 14 -0.69 13.77 18.22
CA GLU A 14 -1.29 14.21 19.48
C GLU A 14 -2.53 13.39 19.86
N ALA A 15 -3.37 13.05 18.88
CA ALA A 15 -4.60 12.32 19.12
C ALA A 15 -4.39 10.83 19.45
N VAL A 16 -3.42 10.17 18.81
CA VAL A 16 -3.21 8.72 18.96
C VAL A 16 -2.09 8.36 19.96
N GLY A 17 -1.28 9.30 20.36
CA GLY A 17 -0.14 9.07 21.25
C GLY A 17 1.02 8.34 20.58
N ASP A 18 1.98 7.88 21.37
CA ASP A 18 3.22 7.25 20.88
C ASP A 18 3.10 5.74 20.60
N ASP A 19 2.03 5.11 21.05
CA ASP A 19 1.83 3.66 20.93
C ASP A 19 1.22 3.23 19.60
N VAL A 20 0.86 4.19 18.72
CA VAL A 20 0.31 3.94 17.40
C VAL A 20 1.32 4.33 16.32
N GLU A 21 1.67 3.38 15.45
CA GLU A 21 2.51 3.68 14.30
C GLU A 21 1.76 4.50 13.24
N LEU A 22 2.42 5.52 12.70
CA LEU A 22 1.87 6.37 11.65
C LEU A 22 2.59 6.09 10.32
N LEU A 23 1.82 5.77 9.30
CA LEU A 23 2.29 5.57 7.94
C LEU A 23 1.92 6.81 7.12
N VAL A 24 2.89 7.38 6.41
CA VAL A 24 2.68 8.62 5.64
C VAL A 24 2.71 8.29 4.16
N GLU A 25 1.54 8.35 3.52
CA GLU A 25 1.37 8.18 2.09
C GLU A 25 1.39 9.53 1.36
N VAL A 26 2.20 9.65 0.33
CA VAL A 26 2.30 10.84 -0.52
C VAL A 26 1.85 10.57 -1.96
N HIS A 27 1.82 9.32 -2.33
CA HIS A 27 1.31 8.86 -3.62
C HIS A 27 2.04 9.51 -4.82
N GLY A 28 3.35 9.68 -4.70
CA GLY A 28 4.22 10.21 -5.76
C GLY A 28 3.93 11.62 -6.21
N ARG A 29 3.38 12.49 -5.33
CA ARG A 29 2.90 13.82 -5.74
C ARG A 29 3.90 14.96 -5.53
N LEU A 30 5.05 14.69 -4.94
CA LEU A 30 6.02 15.73 -4.62
C LEU A 30 7.22 15.72 -5.58
N ALA A 31 7.78 16.90 -5.79
CA ALA A 31 9.12 17.02 -6.32
C ALA A 31 10.16 16.63 -5.24
N PRO A 32 11.36 16.14 -5.61
CA PRO A 32 12.35 15.68 -4.63
C PRO A 32 12.69 16.72 -3.55
N SER A 33 12.79 18.00 -3.92
CA SER A 33 13.08 19.05 -2.94
C SER A 33 11.94 19.30 -1.95
N GLU A 34 10.69 19.10 -2.36
CA GLU A 34 9.52 19.19 -1.49
C GLU A 34 9.44 17.97 -0.58
N ALA A 35 9.64 16.78 -1.15
CA ALA A 35 9.67 15.52 -0.40
C ALA A 35 10.71 15.56 0.72
N ILE A 36 11.92 16.06 0.45
CA ILE A 36 12.98 16.22 1.44
C ILE A 36 12.58 17.22 2.55
N ARG A 37 12.07 18.39 2.18
CA ARG A 37 11.67 19.39 3.20
C ARG A 37 10.55 18.87 4.09
N ILE A 38 9.52 18.27 3.49
CA ILE A 38 8.39 17.71 4.24
C ILE A 38 8.89 16.53 5.10
N GLY A 39 9.67 15.60 4.53
CA GLY A 39 10.20 14.47 5.25
C GLY A 39 10.99 14.88 6.50
N ASN A 40 11.91 15.83 6.37
CA ASN A 40 12.70 16.32 7.52
C ASN A 40 11.82 16.94 8.63
N GLU A 41 10.75 17.65 8.26
CA GLU A 41 9.79 18.19 9.26
C GLU A 41 8.93 17.08 9.88
N LEU A 42 8.68 15.98 9.15
CA LEU A 42 7.88 14.86 9.65
C LEU A 42 8.67 13.93 10.59
N GLU A 43 10.01 13.92 10.55
CA GLU A 43 10.86 13.05 11.38
C GLU A 43 10.56 13.16 12.87
N GLN A 44 10.25 14.36 13.36
CA GLN A 44 9.92 14.61 14.77
C GLN A 44 8.70 13.82 15.27
N TYR A 45 7.79 13.45 14.35
CA TYR A 45 6.59 12.67 14.66
C TYR A 45 6.83 11.15 14.53
N ARG A 46 8.05 10.74 14.18
CA ARG A 46 8.49 9.34 14.10
C ARG A 46 7.53 8.46 13.28
N PRO A 47 7.27 8.77 12.00
CA PRO A 47 6.46 7.89 11.17
C PRO A 47 7.19 6.57 10.92
N PHE A 48 6.43 5.48 10.85
CA PHE A 48 6.91 4.14 10.54
C PHE A 48 7.51 4.06 9.13
N MET A 49 6.88 4.77 8.17
CA MET A 49 7.36 4.85 6.80
C MET A 49 6.90 6.13 6.10
N TYR A 50 7.62 6.46 5.03
CA TYR A 50 7.30 7.53 4.08
C TYR A 50 7.12 6.91 2.70
N GLU A 51 5.87 6.72 2.32
CA GLU A 51 5.47 6.00 1.13
C GLU A 51 5.40 6.92 -0.07
N GLU A 52 5.96 6.46 -1.19
CA GLU A 52 5.99 7.12 -2.48
C GLU A 52 6.23 8.63 -2.42
N PRO A 53 7.32 9.09 -1.79
CA PRO A 53 7.57 10.53 -1.65
C PRO A 53 7.72 11.26 -2.99
N VAL A 54 8.12 10.55 -4.05
CA VAL A 54 8.27 11.05 -5.42
C VAL A 54 7.70 10.06 -6.43
N PRO A 55 7.40 10.48 -7.68
CA PRO A 55 6.97 9.57 -8.74
C PRO A 55 7.95 8.41 -8.94
N PRO A 56 7.48 7.16 -9.20
CA PRO A 56 8.33 5.96 -9.21
C PRO A 56 9.25 5.85 -10.44
N GLN A 57 9.05 6.67 -11.47
CA GLN A 57 9.78 6.57 -12.73
C GLN A 57 11.26 6.96 -12.65
N ASN A 58 11.66 7.66 -11.58
CA ASN A 58 13.03 8.14 -11.42
C ASN A 58 13.63 7.71 -10.08
N LEU A 59 14.35 6.59 -10.09
CA LEU A 59 14.99 6.05 -8.90
C LEU A 59 16.13 6.94 -8.36
N ASP A 60 16.80 7.75 -9.22
CA ASP A 60 17.80 8.71 -8.74
C ASP A 60 17.16 9.84 -7.91
N ALA A 61 15.92 10.21 -8.25
CA ALA A 61 15.15 11.17 -7.45
C ALA A 61 14.73 10.56 -6.11
N LEU A 62 14.27 9.31 -6.09
CA LEU A 62 13.93 8.58 -4.88
C LEU A 62 15.18 8.39 -3.99
N GLN A 63 16.30 8.05 -4.57
CA GLN A 63 17.58 7.90 -3.85
C GLN A 63 17.98 9.18 -3.12
N ARG A 64 17.87 10.34 -3.80
CA ARG A 64 18.15 11.63 -3.15
C ARG A 64 17.26 11.90 -1.96
N VAL A 65 15.99 11.51 -2.02
CA VAL A 65 15.08 11.62 -0.87
C VAL A 65 15.52 10.68 0.24
N ALA A 66 15.75 9.40 -0.07
CA ALA A 66 16.16 8.40 0.90
C ALA A 66 17.48 8.75 1.64
N GLU A 67 18.44 9.37 0.94
CA GLU A 67 19.70 9.85 1.52
C GLU A 67 19.57 11.13 2.36
N SER A 68 18.41 11.83 2.26
CA SER A 68 18.20 13.15 2.87
C SER A 68 17.21 13.15 4.02
N VAL A 69 16.48 12.06 4.27
CA VAL A 69 15.49 11.92 5.34
C VAL A 69 15.77 10.64 6.14
N ASN A 70 15.49 10.67 7.45
CA ASN A 70 15.70 9.49 8.32
C ASN A 70 14.42 8.65 8.51
N ILE A 71 13.35 8.94 7.78
CA ILE A 71 12.14 8.13 7.77
C ILE A 71 12.36 6.95 6.80
N PRO A 72 12.04 5.70 7.18
CA PRO A 72 12.11 4.56 6.28
C PRO A 72 11.26 4.79 5.02
N ILE A 73 11.86 4.63 3.84
CA ILE A 73 11.15 4.81 2.56
C ILE A 73 10.42 3.53 2.19
N ALA A 74 9.18 3.66 1.73
CA ALA A 74 8.38 2.60 1.15
C ALA A 74 7.94 2.98 -0.28
N THR A 75 7.84 2.00 -1.16
CA THR A 75 7.32 2.15 -2.53
C THR A 75 7.06 0.78 -3.16
N GLY A 76 6.31 0.75 -4.25
CA GLY A 76 6.17 -0.49 -5.02
C GLY A 76 4.82 -0.71 -5.68
N GLU A 77 3.75 -0.07 -5.25
CA GLU A 77 2.39 -0.28 -5.78
C GLU A 77 2.28 -0.09 -7.29
N ARG A 78 3.16 0.72 -7.87
CA ARG A 78 3.20 1.05 -9.30
C ARG A 78 4.33 0.35 -10.06
N LEU A 79 5.02 -0.60 -9.43
CA LEU A 79 5.98 -1.49 -10.07
C LEU A 79 5.30 -2.83 -10.41
N LEU A 80 5.40 -3.28 -11.66
CA LEU A 80 4.50 -4.32 -12.17
C LEU A 80 5.10 -5.73 -12.16
N THR A 81 6.42 -5.86 -12.25
CA THR A 81 7.08 -7.16 -12.33
C THR A 81 8.35 -7.19 -11.49
N LYS A 82 8.85 -8.39 -11.18
CA LYS A 82 10.13 -8.54 -10.47
C LYS A 82 11.29 -7.78 -11.14
N TRP A 83 11.21 -7.53 -12.44
CA TRP A 83 12.26 -6.81 -13.16
C TRP A 83 12.33 -5.34 -12.76
N ASP A 84 11.16 -4.73 -12.47
CA ASP A 84 11.08 -3.34 -12.00
C ASP A 84 11.68 -3.18 -10.59
N TYR A 85 11.63 -4.24 -9.77
CA TYR A 85 12.21 -4.24 -8.43
C TYR A 85 13.73 -4.47 -8.40
N THR A 86 14.33 -4.93 -9.50
CA THR A 86 15.75 -5.30 -9.52
C THR A 86 16.67 -4.12 -9.17
N ASP A 87 16.53 -3.00 -9.90
CA ASP A 87 17.34 -1.80 -9.65
C ASP A 87 17.02 -1.15 -8.29
N LEU A 88 15.73 -1.10 -7.93
CA LEU A 88 15.28 -0.57 -6.65
C LEU A 88 15.96 -1.29 -5.46
N LEU A 89 15.94 -2.62 -5.47
CA LEU A 89 16.50 -3.43 -4.39
C LEU A 89 18.03 -3.40 -4.37
N GLN A 90 18.68 -3.39 -5.56
CA GLN A 90 20.15 -3.29 -5.65
C GLN A 90 20.67 -1.98 -5.07
N ARG A 91 19.92 -0.88 -5.18
CA ARG A 91 20.30 0.42 -4.60
C ARG A 91 20.15 0.49 -3.09
N GLN A 92 19.39 -0.41 -2.47
CA GLN A 92 19.12 -0.44 -1.03
C GLN A 92 18.60 0.91 -0.47
N ILE A 93 17.73 1.56 -1.22
CA ILE A 93 17.19 2.90 -0.90
C ILE A 93 15.79 2.86 -0.28
N VAL A 94 15.25 1.65 -0.08
CA VAL A 94 13.93 1.45 0.54
C VAL A 94 14.04 0.49 1.72
N ALA A 95 13.22 0.73 2.73
CA ALA A 95 13.09 -0.17 3.87
C ALA A 95 11.97 -1.20 3.66
N LEU A 96 10.95 -0.83 2.87
CA LEU A 96 9.79 -1.67 2.56
C LEU A 96 9.46 -1.60 1.07
N ILE A 97 8.99 -2.72 0.53
CA ILE A 97 8.36 -2.75 -0.78
C ILE A 97 6.88 -3.10 -0.66
N GLN A 98 6.08 -2.50 -1.54
CA GLN A 98 4.62 -2.58 -1.52
C GLN A 98 4.05 -3.08 -2.86
N PRO A 99 4.45 -4.30 -3.31
CA PRO A 99 3.92 -4.83 -4.56
C PRO A 99 2.45 -5.17 -4.42
N ASP A 100 1.71 -4.97 -5.51
CA ASP A 100 0.29 -5.25 -5.59
C ASP A 100 0.04 -6.60 -6.28
N ILE A 101 -0.69 -7.51 -5.63
CA ILE A 101 -0.91 -8.86 -6.15
C ILE A 101 -1.74 -8.90 -7.43
N VAL A 102 -2.61 -7.90 -7.63
CA VAL A 102 -3.45 -7.80 -8.84
C VAL A 102 -2.65 -7.24 -10.01
N GLN A 103 -1.77 -6.27 -9.75
CA GLN A 103 -1.01 -5.57 -10.78
C GLN A 103 0.30 -6.26 -11.14
N ALA A 104 1.02 -6.78 -10.15
CA ALA A 104 2.37 -7.29 -10.33
C ALA A 104 2.46 -8.77 -10.78
N GLY A 105 1.32 -9.39 -11.15
CA GLY A 105 1.31 -10.71 -11.79
C GLY A 105 0.91 -11.90 -10.89
N GLY A 106 0.22 -11.62 -9.78
CA GLY A 106 -0.39 -12.64 -8.91
C GLY A 106 0.59 -13.25 -7.90
N ILE A 107 0.11 -14.27 -7.18
CA ILE A 107 0.79 -14.89 -6.04
C ILE A 107 2.22 -15.32 -6.38
N LEU A 108 2.42 -16.00 -7.51
CA LEU A 108 3.74 -16.54 -7.87
C LEU A 108 4.77 -15.43 -8.15
N GLU A 109 4.37 -14.36 -8.81
CA GLU A 109 5.29 -13.26 -9.10
C GLU A 109 5.61 -12.47 -7.83
N LEU A 110 4.61 -12.17 -6.99
CA LEU A 110 4.85 -11.52 -5.71
C LEU A 110 5.72 -12.36 -4.77
N LYS A 111 5.58 -13.67 -4.79
CA LYS A 111 6.47 -14.55 -4.00
C LYS A 111 7.94 -14.42 -4.41
N LYS A 112 8.21 -14.25 -5.71
CA LYS A 112 9.58 -14.00 -6.22
C LYS A 112 10.07 -12.62 -5.80
N ILE A 113 9.22 -11.59 -5.91
CA ILE A 113 9.54 -10.22 -5.50
C ILE A 113 9.84 -10.17 -3.99
N ALA A 114 9.03 -10.81 -3.17
CA ALA A 114 9.25 -10.90 -1.72
C ALA A 114 10.57 -11.60 -1.37
N ALA A 115 10.90 -12.69 -2.06
CA ALA A 115 12.18 -13.40 -1.86
C ALA A 115 13.40 -12.57 -2.32
N MET A 116 13.25 -11.75 -3.38
CA MET A 116 14.30 -10.79 -3.75
C MET A 116 14.49 -9.72 -2.67
N ALA A 117 13.39 -9.17 -2.14
CA ALA A 117 13.44 -8.19 -1.05
C ALA A 117 14.06 -8.78 0.23
N GLU A 118 13.71 -10.01 0.60
CA GLU A 118 14.29 -10.72 1.74
C GLU A 118 15.82 -10.81 1.63
N ALA A 119 16.34 -11.14 0.46
CA ALA A 119 17.78 -11.23 0.21
C ALA A 119 18.51 -9.86 0.34
N HIS A 120 17.79 -8.76 0.26
CA HIS A 120 18.27 -7.38 0.44
C HIS A 120 17.91 -6.78 1.81
N TYR A 121 17.37 -7.57 2.75
CA TYR A 121 16.90 -7.11 4.07
C TYR A 121 15.81 -6.04 3.99
N VAL A 122 14.99 -6.08 2.95
CA VAL A 122 13.85 -5.16 2.73
C VAL A 122 12.55 -5.84 3.17
N GLY A 123 11.73 -5.12 3.93
CA GLY A 123 10.42 -5.58 4.39
C GLY A 123 9.40 -5.68 3.26
N PHE A 124 8.38 -6.52 3.46
CA PHE A 124 7.30 -6.75 2.51
C PHE A 124 5.97 -6.33 3.12
N GLN A 125 5.28 -5.42 2.46
CA GLN A 125 3.96 -4.90 2.81
C GLN A 125 3.12 -4.80 1.55
N PRO A 126 2.27 -5.78 1.22
CA PRO A 126 1.51 -5.74 -0.04
C PRO A 126 0.51 -4.58 -0.07
N HIS A 127 0.52 -3.83 -1.16
CA HIS A 127 -0.51 -2.86 -1.51
C HIS A 127 -1.84 -3.56 -1.78
N ASN A 128 -2.94 -3.11 -1.16
CA ASN A 128 -4.22 -3.78 -1.23
C ASN A 128 -5.43 -2.83 -1.10
N PRO A 129 -5.71 -1.95 -2.06
CA PRO A 129 -6.86 -1.06 -2.08
C PRO A 129 -8.10 -1.68 -2.74
N TYR A 130 -8.00 -2.93 -3.20
CA TYR A 130 -9.00 -3.59 -4.06
C TYR A 130 -10.01 -4.42 -3.27
N GLY A 131 -10.67 -5.34 -3.99
CA GLY A 131 -11.74 -6.17 -3.48
C GLY A 131 -11.28 -7.40 -2.68
N PRO A 132 -12.23 -8.25 -2.29
CA PRO A 132 -11.98 -9.37 -1.37
C PRO A 132 -10.96 -10.39 -1.88
N LEU A 133 -10.88 -10.65 -3.20
CA LEU A 133 -9.91 -11.59 -3.75
C LEU A 133 -8.46 -11.10 -3.57
N CYS A 134 -8.21 -9.79 -3.74
CA CYS A 134 -6.90 -9.21 -3.50
C CYS A 134 -6.49 -9.43 -2.05
N THR A 135 -7.37 -9.09 -1.11
CA THR A 135 -7.13 -9.26 0.33
C THR A 135 -6.82 -10.72 0.68
N ILE A 136 -7.66 -11.67 0.24
CA ILE A 136 -7.47 -13.08 0.57
C ILE A 136 -6.18 -13.64 -0.04
N ALA A 137 -5.90 -13.31 -1.30
CA ALA A 137 -4.68 -13.77 -1.96
C ALA A 137 -3.42 -13.22 -1.29
N SER A 138 -3.46 -11.95 -0.85
CA SER A 138 -2.38 -11.34 -0.08
C SER A 138 -2.18 -12.02 1.28
N LEU A 139 -3.24 -12.30 2.05
CA LEU A 139 -3.15 -13.01 3.32
C LEU A 139 -2.46 -14.38 3.19
N HIS A 140 -2.76 -15.14 2.14
CA HIS A 140 -2.09 -16.43 1.90
C HIS A 140 -0.60 -16.26 1.57
N LEU A 141 -0.26 -15.21 0.84
CA LEU A 141 1.13 -14.88 0.52
C LEU A 141 1.89 -14.42 1.77
N ASP A 142 1.30 -13.54 2.56
CA ASP A 142 1.88 -13.00 3.80
C ASP A 142 2.26 -14.11 4.77
N ALA A 143 1.36 -15.08 4.94
CA ALA A 143 1.57 -16.23 5.83
C ALA A 143 2.80 -17.10 5.48
N CYS A 144 3.31 -17.00 4.26
CA CYS A 144 4.48 -17.75 3.82
C CYS A 144 5.66 -16.84 3.39
N THR A 145 5.63 -15.58 3.81
CA THR A 145 6.63 -14.56 3.45
C THR A 145 7.42 -14.13 4.70
N PRO A 146 8.69 -14.58 4.87
CA PRO A 146 9.44 -14.36 6.11
C PRO A 146 9.69 -12.89 6.45
N ASN A 147 9.83 -12.03 5.43
CA ASN A 147 10.05 -10.60 5.58
C ASN A 147 8.75 -9.78 5.55
N PHE A 148 7.58 -10.44 5.71
CA PHE A 148 6.29 -9.75 5.87
C PHE A 148 6.28 -8.86 7.12
N MET A 149 5.81 -7.63 6.97
CA MET A 149 5.75 -6.64 8.05
C MET A 149 4.31 -6.35 8.47
N ILE A 150 3.47 -5.91 7.55
CA ILE A 150 2.09 -5.54 7.80
C ILE A 150 1.29 -5.66 6.49
N GLN A 151 -0.02 -5.95 6.60
CA GLN A 151 -0.93 -5.97 5.46
C GLN A 151 -1.72 -4.68 5.40
N GLU A 152 -1.68 -4.00 4.26
CA GLU A 152 -2.62 -2.95 3.95
C GLU A 152 -4.01 -3.55 3.70
N GLY A 153 -5.07 -2.89 4.14
CA GLY A 153 -6.40 -3.38 3.83
C GLY A 153 -7.53 -2.48 4.28
N GLY A 154 -8.43 -2.20 3.36
CA GLY A 154 -9.75 -1.68 3.66
C GLY A 154 -10.74 -2.85 3.76
N LEU A 155 -11.28 -3.11 4.95
CA LEU A 155 -12.34 -4.10 5.11
C LEU A 155 -13.69 -3.42 4.85
N HIS A 156 -14.22 -3.61 3.65
CA HIS A 156 -15.53 -3.08 3.31
C HIS A 156 -16.63 -4.08 3.65
N PRO A 157 -17.78 -3.64 4.20
CA PRO A 157 -18.90 -4.52 4.56
C PRO A 157 -19.37 -5.43 3.40
N TRP A 158 -19.33 -4.94 2.17
CA TRP A 158 -19.74 -5.69 0.99
C TRP A 158 -18.80 -6.85 0.61
N PHE A 159 -17.60 -6.95 1.21
CA PHE A 159 -16.69 -8.07 0.93
C PHE A 159 -17.33 -9.42 1.28
N GLN A 160 -18.03 -9.48 2.39
CA GLN A 160 -18.78 -10.68 2.78
C GLN A 160 -19.88 -11.01 1.79
N ASP A 161 -20.60 -9.99 1.29
CA ASP A 161 -21.72 -10.17 0.35
C ASP A 161 -21.25 -10.65 -1.04
N ALA A 162 -20.04 -10.25 -1.44
CA ALA A 162 -19.42 -10.65 -2.71
C ALA A 162 -18.78 -12.04 -2.67
N CYS A 163 -18.69 -12.67 -1.50
CA CYS A 163 -18.01 -13.95 -1.33
C CYS A 163 -18.99 -15.07 -1.02
N THR A 164 -18.67 -16.27 -1.53
CA THR A 164 -19.26 -17.53 -1.04
C THR A 164 -18.41 -18.06 0.10
N GLY A 165 -19.04 -18.43 1.21
CA GLY A 165 -18.35 -18.78 2.44
C GLY A 165 -18.07 -17.59 3.36
N ASP A 166 -17.33 -17.80 4.42
CA ASP A 166 -17.07 -16.78 5.42
C ASP A 166 -15.82 -15.94 5.04
N PHE A 167 -16.02 -14.69 4.69
CA PHE A 167 -14.91 -13.74 4.56
C PHE A 167 -14.29 -13.49 5.94
N PRO A 168 -12.93 -13.47 6.06
CA PRO A 168 -12.28 -13.31 7.36
C PRO A 168 -12.66 -11.99 8.03
N LYS A 169 -13.00 -12.09 9.31
CA LYS A 169 -13.30 -10.92 10.15
C LYS A 169 -12.08 -10.56 10.97
N GLN A 170 -11.77 -9.28 10.98
CA GLN A 170 -10.67 -8.76 11.79
C GLN A 170 -10.94 -8.99 13.27
N LYS A 171 -9.93 -9.50 13.97
CA LYS A 171 -9.93 -9.68 15.41
C LYS A 171 -8.58 -9.28 16.00
N ASP A 172 -8.60 -8.42 16.99
CA ASP A 172 -7.40 -7.96 17.70
C ASP A 172 -6.28 -7.44 16.79
N GLY A 173 -6.66 -6.75 15.69
CA GLY A 173 -5.71 -6.23 14.69
C GLY A 173 -5.29 -7.24 13.62
N TYR A 174 -5.78 -8.48 13.66
CA TYR A 174 -5.40 -9.55 12.72
C TYR A 174 -6.56 -10.01 11.86
N LEU A 175 -6.23 -10.44 10.63
CA LEU A 175 -7.14 -11.18 9.75
C LEU A 175 -6.73 -12.65 9.73
N PRO A 176 -7.63 -13.59 10.08
CA PRO A 176 -7.33 -15.01 9.95
C PRO A 176 -7.28 -15.42 8.48
N ILE A 177 -6.40 -16.37 8.18
CA ILE A 177 -6.31 -16.96 6.84
C ILE A 177 -7.46 -17.95 6.69
N PRO A 178 -8.28 -17.89 5.60
CA PRO A 178 -9.34 -18.85 5.38
C PRO A 178 -8.82 -20.29 5.26
N PRO A 179 -9.40 -21.26 5.98
CA PRO A 179 -8.84 -22.63 6.07
C PRO A 179 -9.25 -23.55 4.91
N GLY A 180 -10.04 -23.09 3.95
CA GLY A 180 -10.57 -23.94 2.87
C GLY A 180 -9.56 -24.21 1.74
N PRO A 181 -9.90 -25.09 0.80
CA PRO A 181 -9.09 -25.32 -0.40
C PRO A 181 -8.93 -24.05 -1.24
N GLY A 182 -7.82 -23.93 -1.97
CA GLY A 182 -7.51 -22.75 -2.77
C GLY A 182 -7.35 -21.50 -1.90
N LEU A 183 -8.14 -20.48 -2.14
CA LEU A 183 -8.17 -19.26 -1.32
C LEU A 183 -9.07 -19.38 -0.07
N GLY A 184 -9.76 -20.52 0.11
CA GLY A 184 -10.68 -20.75 1.22
C GLY A 184 -12.03 -20.03 1.13
N VAL A 185 -12.21 -19.16 0.16
CA VAL A 185 -13.46 -18.48 -0.20
C VAL A 185 -13.63 -18.47 -1.71
N GLY A 186 -14.87 -18.43 -2.19
CA GLY A 186 -15.21 -18.22 -3.60
C GLY A 186 -15.85 -16.84 -3.81
N MET A 187 -16.18 -16.53 -5.06
CA MET A 187 -16.95 -15.34 -5.41
C MET A 187 -18.40 -15.71 -5.67
N ASP A 188 -19.32 -14.88 -5.23
CA ASP A 188 -20.74 -14.98 -5.56
C ASP A 188 -21.00 -14.33 -6.94
N GLU A 189 -21.09 -15.17 -7.98
CA GLU A 189 -21.27 -14.68 -9.34
C GLU A 189 -22.63 -13.96 -9.55
N ASP A 190 -23.65 -14.33 -8.81
CA ASP A 190 -24.96 -13.69 -8.93
C ASP A 190 -24.95 -12.31 -8.28
N TRP A 191 -24.25 -12.19 -7.14
CA TRP A 191 -24.00 -10.88 -6.52
C TRP A 191 -23.17 -9.99 -7.46
N LEU A 192 -22.12 -10.51 -8.08
CA LEU A 192 -21.27 -9.76 -9.02
C LEU A 192 -22.07 -9.28 -10.25
N LYS A 193 -22.95 -10.11 -10.80
CA LYS A 193 -23.83 -9.72 -11.91
C LYS A 193 -24.85 -8.65 -11.51
N ALA A 194 -25.34 -8.70 -10.27
CA ALA A 194 -26.26 -7.72 -9.72
C ALA A 194 -25.58 -6.38 -9.36
N ASN A 195 -24.27 -6.41 -9.12
CA ASN A 195 -23.45 -5.24 -8.75
C ASN A 195 -22.30 -5.01 -9.75
N PRO A 196 -22.61 -4.78 -11.04
CA PRO A 196 -21.59 -4.60 -12.06
C PRO A 196 -20.79 -3.31 -11.83
N TRP A 197 -19.59 -3.27 -12.38
CA TRP A 197 -18.81 -2.04 -12.46
C TRP A 197 -19.62 -0.92 -13.11
N ARG A 198 -19.54 0.26 -12.53
CA ARG A 198 -20.21 1.46 -13.01
C ARG A 198 -19.18 2.54 -13.29
N ASP A 199 -19.13 3.03 -14.53
CA ASP A 199 -18.19 4.09 -14.94
C ASP A 199 -18.48 5.44 -14.24
N ASP A 200 -19.71 5.63 -13.75
CA ASP A 200 -20.11 6.80 -12.99
C ASP A 200 -19.81 6.67 -11.48
N ALA A 201 -19.34 5.51 -11.04
CA ALA A 201 -18.93 5.31 -9.66
C ALA A 201 -17.67 6.14 -9.37
N ALA A 202 -17.81 7.13 -8.51
CA ALA A 202 -16.69 7.92 -8.03
C ALA A 202 -15.77 7.03 -7.21
N VAL A 203 -14.58 6.79 -7.73
CA VAL A 203 -13.58 5.96 -7.06
C VAL A 203 -12.99 6.70 -5.85
N TRP A 204 -12.93 8.03 -5.91
CA TRP A 204 -12.41 8.87 -4.83
C TRP A 204 -13.29 10.10 -4.64
N ARG A 205 -13.70 10.36 -3.42
CA ARG A 205 -14.26 11.66 -3.04
C ARG A 205 -13.15 12.51 -2.47
N ALA A 206 -12.91 13.67 -3.06
CA ALA A 206 -12.07 14.67 -2.42
C ALA A 206 -12.65 15.02 -1.04
N GLY A 207 -11.82 15.47 -0.12
CA GLY A 207 -12.22 15.79 1.26
C GLY A 207 -13.31 16.87 1.39
N ASP A 208 -13.64 17.57 0.30
CA ASP A 208 -14.74 18.54 0.18
C ASP A 208 -16.06 17.90 -0.32
N GLY A 209 -16.10 16.57 -0.53
CA GLY A 209 -17.24 15.85 -1.08
C GLY A 209 -17.35 15.88 -2.60
N SER A 210 -16.43 16.54 -3.31
CA SER A 210 -16.37 16.51 -4.77
C SER A 210 -15.88 15.15 -5.26
N ILE A 211 -16.34 14.76 -6.45
CA ILE A 211 -15.88 13.55 -7.13
C ILE A 211 -14.59 13.92 -7.87
N ALA A 212 -13.45 13.39 -7.45
CA ALA A 212 -12.26 13.42 -8.28
C ALA A 212 -12.54 12.61 -9.55
N SER A 213 -12.54 13.26 -10.71
CA SER A 213 -12.66 12.56 -11.99
C SER A 213 -11.36 11.78 -12.25
N ARG A 214 -11.43 10.73 -13.09
CA ARG A 214 -10.25 10.02 -13.59
C ARG A 214 -9.20 10.95 -14.20
N GLN A 215 -9.60 12.16 -14.65
CA GLN A 215 -8.73 13.19 -15.20
C GLN A 215 -7.92 13.92 -14.12
N ASP A 216 -8.43 13.94 -12.87
CA ASP A 216 -7.74 14.55 -11.73
C ASP A 216 -6.66 13.62 -11.12
N THR A 217 -6.66 12.36 -11.54
CA THR A 217 -5.66 11.34 -11.22
C THR A 217 -4.70 11.10 -12.39
N ASN A 218 -4.54 12.05 -13.30
CA ASN A 218 -3.63 11.92 -14.44
C ASN A 218 -2.19 11.69 -13.97
N TRP A 219 -1.82 10.43 -14.01
CA TRP A 219 -0.48 9.91 -13.95
C TRP A 219 0.08 9.82 -15.38
N SER A 220 0.41 10.94 -15.97
CA SER A 220 1.19 11.01 -17.21
C SER A 220 2.63 11.37 -16.87
#